data_90628dae4995d5175e9810812fcf9f78
#
_entry.id   90628dae4995d5175e9810812fcf9f78
#
_cell.length_a   1.000
_cell.length_b   1.000
_cell.length_c   1.000
_cell.angle_alpha   90.00
_cell.angle_beta   90.00
_cell.angle_gamma   90.00
#
_symmetry.space_group_name_H-M   'P 1'
#
loop_
_entity.id
_entity.type
_entity.pdbx_description
1 polymer ?
#
loop_
_entity_poly.entity_id
_entity_poly.type
_entity_poly.pdbx_seq_one_letter_code
_entity_poly.pdbx_strand_id
1 'polypeptide(L)'
;MNIEASAELLDYLRRHGRVRDTETPRLTVLAGGVSNRTVLVEREGGPDWVLKQALAKLRVAADWFSSPERIHREALGLRWLNELAPPGSIPQFVFEDHEHHILGMTAVPRPHENWKTMLMRGEIVPEHVRQFGRLLAAIHHGSARRRAELEPVFRDTSFFESLRVEPYYAFSARQTPAAAEFLGALIAETRATRLSLVHGDFSPKNILVREGRLVLLDHEVIHWGDPAFDLGFSLAHFLSKAHHFPAWRAEFARAAHLYWQSYDDHSSEERAVRHLLGCLLARVDGRSPLEYLGSVERGRQRAAVLRLMAEPPAGIGPMIDQFISCL
;
A
#
# COMPACT_ATOMS: atom_id res chain seq x y z
N MET A 1 8.51 26.18 -1.78
CA MET A 1 7.06 26.34 -1.52
C MET A 1 6.56 25.23 -0.59
N ASN A 2 5.60 25.55 0.28
CA ASN A 2 4.95 24.57 1.17
C ASN A 2 3.44 24.55 0.91
N ILE A 3 2.91 23.41 0.40
CA ILE A 3 1.48 23.33 0.07
C ILE A 3 0.54 23.37 1.30
N GLU A 4 1.05 23.15 2.52
CA GLU A 4 0.27 23.28 3.75
C GLU A 4 0.10 24.76 4.16
N ALA A 5 0.87 25.69 3.59
CA ALA A 5 0.68 27.12 3.76
C ALA A 5 -0.36 27.64 2.74
N SER A 6 -1.59 27.85 3.19
CA SER A 6 -2.73 28.17 2.30
C SER A 6 -2.49 29.35 1.39
N ALA A 7 -1.82 30.42 1.86
CA ALA A 7 -1.53 31.59 1.04
C ALA A 7 -0.52 31.27 -0.07
N GLU A 8 0.55 30.52 0.23
CA GLU A 8 1.54 30.09 -0.74
C GLU A 8 0.92 29.15 -1.80
N LEU A 9 0.07 28.22 -1.36
CA LEU A 9 -0.59 27.29 -2.25
C LEU A 9 -1.57 28.00 -3.20
N LEU A 10 -2.38 28.93 -2.68
CA LEU A 10 -3.34 29.67 -3.50
C LEU A 10 -2.62 30.52 -4.56
N ASP A 11 -1.57 31.24 -4.17
CA ASP A 11 -0.75 32.01 -5.08
C ASP A 11 -0.10 31.13 -6.16
N TYR A 12 0.44 29.98 -5.77
CA TYR A 12 0.97 28.98 -6.71
C TYR A 12 -0.09 28.52 -7.71
N LEU A 13 -1.28 28.10 -7.23
CA LEU A 13 -2.35 27.60 -8.10
C LEU A 13 -2.81 28.66 -9.12
N ARG A 14 -2.89 29.94 -8.72
CA ARG A 14 -3.23 31.06 -9.60
C ARG A 14 -2.13 31.33 -10.61
N ARG A 15 -0.87 31.49 -10.18
CA ARG A 15 0.27 31.74 -11.08
C ARG A 15 0.43 30.69 -12.16
N HIS A 16 0.09 29.44 -11.88
CA HIS A 16 0.16 28.34 -12.85
C HIS A 16 -1.16 28.10 -13.60
N GLY A 17 -2.15 29.00 -13.48
CA GLY A 17 -3.44 28.90 -14.16
C GLY A 17 -4.25 27.65 -13.79
N ARG A 18 -3.99 27.05 -12.60
CA ARG A 18 -4.70 25.86 -12.11
C ARG A 18 -6.08 26.23 -11.58
N VAL A 19 -6.20 27.39 -10.98
CA VAL A 19 -7.46 28.01 -10.56
C VAL A 19 -7.55 29.43 -11.14
N ARG A 20 -8.76 29.90 -11.38
CA ARG A 20 -8.99 31.28 -11.86
C ARG A 20 -8.64 32.29 -10.76
N ASP A 21 -8.25 33.51 -11.13
CA ASP A 21 -7.92 34.57 -10.17
C ASP A 21 -9.10 34.90 -9.24
N THR A 22 -10.32 34.76 -9.76
CA THR A 22 -11.58 35.00 -9.02
C THR A 22 -12.02 33.82 -8.15
N GLU A 23 -11.41 32.64 -8.33
CA GLU A 23 -11.76 31.44 -7.57
C GLU A 23 -11.05 31.45 -6.21
N THR A 24 -11.79 31.16 -5.14
CA THR A 24 -11.25 31.06 -3.78
C THR A 24 -11.53 29.66 -3.23
N PRO A 25 -10.75 28.65 -3.66
CA PRO A 25 -10.97 27.29 -3.19
C PRO A 25 -10.74 27.17 -1.69
N ARG A 26 -11.52 26.32 -1.04
CA ARG A 26 -11.26 25.97 0.36
C ARG A 26 -10.10 24.97 0.42
N LEU A 27 -9.07 25.32 1.21
CA LEU A 27 -7.87 24.52 1.38
C LEU A 27 -7.88 23.86 2.75
N THR A 28 -7.84 22.53 2.79
CA THR A 28 -7.85 21.75 4.03
C THR A 28 -6.67 20.81 4.06
N VAL A 29 -5.76 20.97 5.03
CA VAL A 29 -4.65 20.04 5.25
C VAL A 29 -5.20 18.70 5.73
N LEU A 30 -4.85 17.62 5.03
CA LEU A 30 -5.25 16.27 5.38
C LEU A 30 -4.18 15.62 6.26
N ALA A 31 -4.61 15.14 7.43
CA ALA A 31 -3.73 14.41 8.36
C ALA A 31 -3.47 12.97 7.92
N GLY A 32 -2.35 12.36 8.35
CA GLY A 32 -2.12 10.93 8.30
C GLY A 32 -1.07 10.43 7.30
N GLY A 33 -0.53 11.27 6.42
CA GLY A 33 0.58 10.90 5.54
C GLY A 33 1.94 11.11 6.21
N VAL A 34 2.84 10.11 6.16
CA VAL A 34 4.22 10.25 6.68
C VAL A 34 5.21 10.68 5.60
N SER A 35 4.93 10.36 4.35
CA SER A 35 5.82 10.59 3.20
C SER A 35 5.55 11.92 2.48
N ASN A 36 4.34 12.45 2.58
CA ASN A 36 3.89 13.61 1.82
C ASN A 36 3.17 14.63 2.72
N ARG A 37 3.22 15.93 2.31
CA ARG A 37 2.19 16.90 2.68
C ARG A 37 0.99 16.65 1.80
N THR A 38 -0.22 16.72 2.36
CA THR A 38 -1.44 16.43 1.59
C THR A 38 -2.50 17.50 1.88
N VAL A 39 -3.05 18.09 0.83
CA VAL A 39 -4.06 19.16 0.93
C VAL A 39 -5.26 18.84 0.04
N LEU A 40 -6.46 18.92 0.60
CA LEU A 40 -7.70 18.92 -0.16
C LEU A 40 -7.98 20.34 -0.66
N VAL A 41 -8.23 20.48 -1.94
CA VAL A 41 -8.62 21.72 -2.62
C VAL A 41 -10.06 21.57 -3.08
N GLU A 42 -10.99 22.14 -2.30
CA GLU A 42 -12.43 22.13 -2.61
C GLU A 42 -12.73 23.31 -3.55
N ARG A 43 -13.25 23.02 -4.75
CA ARG A 43 -13.35 23.97 -5.86
C ARG A 43 -14.80 24.30 -6.21
N GLU A 44 -15.06 25.57 -6.51
CA GLU A 44 -16.38 26.02 -6.98
C GLU A 44 -16.61 25.73 -8.48
N GLY A 45 -15.56 25.63 -9.26
CA GLY A 45 -15.61 25.56 -10.72
C GLY A 45 -15.27 24.22 -11.34
N GLY A 46 -15.24 23.11 -10.58
CA GLY A 46 -14.88 21.78 -11.07
C GLY A 46 -14.74 20.75 -9.97
N PRO A 47 -14.21 19.56 -10.28
CA PRO A 47 -14.01 18.55 -9.28
C PRO A 47 -12.96 19.00 -8.24
N ASP A 48 -13.15 18.58 -6.99
CA ASP A 48 -12.18 18.78 -5.93
C ASP A 48 -10.90 18.00 -6.22
N TRP A 49 -9.78 18.52 -5.70
CA TRP A 49 -8.47 17.88 -5.87
C TRP A 49 -7.85 17.53 -4.52
N VAL A 50 -7.03 16.49 -4.55
CA VAL A 50 -6.03 16.23 -3.52
C VAL A 50 -4.66 16.54 -4.11
N LEU A 51 -3.92 17.42 -3.44
CA LEU A 51 -2.54 17.73 -3.78
C LEU A 51 -1.62 17.02 -2.79
N LYS A 52 -0.60 16.35 -3.30
CA LYS A 52 0.48 15.76 -2.53
C LYS A 52 1.80 16.46 -2.87
N GLN A 53 2.61 16.75 -1.85
CA GLN A 53 3.99 17.23 -2.02
C GLN A 53 4.92 16.31 -1.26
N ALA A 54 5.85 15.69 -1.97
CA ALA A 54 6.77 14.72 -1.38
C ALA A 54 7.79 15.38 -0.43
N LEU A 55 8.06 14.72 0.69
CA LEU A 55 9.07 15.13 1.68
C LEU A 55 10.35 14.32 1.51
N ALA A 56 11.52 14.94 1.54
CA ALA A 56 12.80 14.25 1.52
C ALA A 56 13.03 13.41 2.80
N LYS A 57 12.60 13.92 3.97
CA LYS A 57 12.58 13.21 5.25
C LYS A 57 11.15 12.87 5.63
N LEU A 58 10.88 11.60 5.91
CA LEU A 58 9.56 11.12 6.33
C LEU A 58 9.23 11.59 7.75
N ARG A 59 7.94 11.83 8.02
CA ARG A 59 7.40 12.26 9.33
C ARG A 59 7.25 11.05 10.27
N VAL A 60 8.36 10.41 10.59
CA VAL A 60 8.45 9.27 11.54
C VAL A 60 9.55 9.52 12.56
N ALA A 61 9.50 8.81 13.71
CA ALA A 61 10.47 9.01 14.79
C ALA A 61 11.90 8.60 14.39
N ALA A 62 12.06 7.58 13.53
CA ALA A 62 13.35 7.15 13.01
C ALA A 62 13.79 8.04 11.83
N ASP A 63 15.10 8.23 11.65
CA ASP A 63 15.62 8.88 10.46
C ASP A 63 15.40 8.01 9.25
N TRP A 64 14.42 8.40 8.41
CA TRP A 64 14.06 7.72 7.19
C TRP A 64 13.93 8.74 6.05
N PHE A 65 14.79 8.59 5.06
CA PHE A 65 14.87 9.46 3.90
C PHE A 65 14.45 8.71 2.63
N SER A 66 13.76 9.42 1.75
CA SER A 66 13.43 8.92 0.41
C SER A 66 13.39 10.10 -0.55
N SER A 67 13.87 9.91 -1.80
CA SER A 67 13.86 10.98 -2.79
C SER A 67 12.44 11.48 -3.06
N PRO A 68 12.20 12.80 -3.10
CA PRO A 68 10.93 13.40 -3.50
C PRO A 68 10.45 13.00 -4.90
N GLU A 69 11.34 12.53 -5.77
CA GLU A 69 11.02 12.02 -7.11
C GLU A 69 9.97 10.89 -7.12
N ARG A 70 9.76 10.22 -5.97
CA ARG A 70 8.71 9.19 -5.83
C ARG A 70 7.30 9.72 -6.14
N ILE A 71 7.07 11.04 -6.01
CA ILE A 71 5.77 11.64 -6.35
C ILE A 71 5.47 11.52 -7.85
N HIS A 72 6.50 11.56 -8.70
CA HIS A 72 6.38 11.37 -10.14
C HIS A 72 6.15 9.90 -10.49
N ARG A 73 6.66 8.98 -9.66
CA ARG A 73 6.30 7.55 -9.73
C ARG A 73 4.82 7.36 -9.42
N GLU A 74 4.28 8.05 -8.41
CA GLU A 74 2.85 8.02 -8.09
C GLU A 74 2.00 8.61 -9.24
N ALA A 75 2.42 9.73 -9.84
CA ALA A 75 1.77 10.33 -11.00
C ALA A 75 1.70 9.37 -12.19
N LEU A 76 2.80 8.65 -12.44
CA LEU A 76 2.87 7.63 -13.46
C LEU A 76 1.93 6.45 -13.15
N GLY A 77 1.92 6.01 -11.88
CA GLY A 77 0.99 4.99 -11.39
C GLY A 77 -0.46 5.36 -11.61
N LEU A 78 -0.87 6.59 -11.28
CA LEU A 78 -2.24 7.08 -11.50
C LEU A 78 -2.68 6.96 -12.96
N ARG A 79 -1.82 7.33 -13.91
CA ARG A 79 -2.14 7.28 -15.35
C ARG A 79 -2.38 5.84 -15.80
N TRP A 80 -1.47 4.92 -15.46
CA TRP A 80 -1.54 3.54 -15.91
C TRP A 80 -2.58 2.69 -15.17
N LEU A 81 -2.75 2.90 -13.87
CA LEU A 81 -3.73 2.14 -13.09
C LEU A 81 -5.17 2.47 -13.50
N ASN A 82 -5.46 3.69 -13.98
CA ASN A 82 -6.76 4.03 -14.55
C ASN A 82 -7.12 3.22 -15.81
N GLU A 83 -6.12 2.69 -16.52
CA GLU A 83 -6.32 1.81 -17.68
C GLU A 83 -6.41 0.33 -17.29
N LEU A 84 -5.84 -0.07 -16.16
CA LEU A 84 -5.73 -1.47 -15.72
C LEU A 84 -6.83 -1.86 -14.72
N ALA A 85 -7.20 -0.93 -13.84
CA ALA A 85 -8.16 -1.16 -12.77
C ALA A 85 -9.61 -0.92 -13.23
N PRO A 86 -10.61 -1.47 -12.54
CA PRO A 86 -12.01 -1.17 -12.79
C PRO A 86 -12.30 0.33 -12.73
N PRO A 87 -13.18 0.87 -13.58
CA PRO A 87 -13.51 2.30 -13.60
C PRO A 87 -13.94 2.82 -12.24
N GLY A 88 -13.38 3.96 -11.83
CA GLY A 88 -13.66 4.60 -10.55
C GLY A 88 -12.91 4.03 -9.35
N SER A 89 -12.05 3.02 -9.54
CA SER A 89 -11.21 2.45 -8.47
C SER A 89 -9.92 3.22 -8.21
N ILE A 90 -9.57 4.18 -9.06
CA ILE A 90 -8.34 4.99 -8.97
C ILE A 90 -8.72 6.47 -9.18
N PRO A 91 -8.19 7.41 -8.37
CA PRO A 91 -8.34 8.84 -8.66
C PRO A 91 -7.77 9.22 -10.02
N GLN A 92 -8.32 10.25 -10.65
CA GLN A 92 -7.80 10.72 -11.94
C GLN A 92 -6.59 11.62 -11.72
N PHE A 93 -5.58 11.47 -12.58
CA PHE A 93 -4.47 12.41 -12.65
C PHE A 93 -4.97 13.79 -13.11
N VAL A 94 -4.49 14.86 -12.44
CA VAL A 94 -4.83 16.24 -12.80
C VAL A 94 -3.60 16.98 -13.32
N PHE A 95 -2.54 17.06 -12.55
CA PHE A 95 -1.26 17.64 -12.96
C PHE A 95 -0.11 17.12 -12.07
N GLU A 96 1.11 17.36 -12.53
CA GLU A 96 2.33 17.23 -11.74
C GLU A 96 3.23 18.43 -11.93
N ASP A 97 4.07 18.71 -10.94
CA ASP A 97 5.07 19.76 -10.93
C ASP A 97 6.41 19.17 -10.47
N HIS A 98 7.36 19.15 -11.39
CA HIS A 98 8.70 18.57 -11.14
C HIS A 98 9.59 19.47 -10.30
N GLU A 99 9.39 20.81 -10.34
CA GLU A 99 10.19 21.75 -9.58
C GLU A 99 9.89 21.68 -8.07
N HIS A 100 8.60 21.56 -7.74
CA HIS A 100 8.14 21.54 -6.34
C HIS A 100 7.76 20.17 -5.83
N HIS A 101 7.92 19.11 -6.64
CA HIS A 101 7.51 17.73 -6.36
C HIS A 101 6.06 17.65 -5.90
N ILE A 102 5.14 18.20 -6.69
CA ILE A 102 3.70 18.21 -6.42
C ILE A 102 2.97 17.33 -7.42
N LEU A 103 2.02 16.55 -6.89
CA LEU A 103 1.04 15.80 -7.67
C LEU A 103 -0.36 16.27 -7.30
N GLY A 104 -1.15 16.61 -8.33
CA GLY A 104 -2.59 16.85 -8.22
C GLY A 104 -3.39 15.69 -8.80
N MET A 105 -4.35 15.19 -8.04
CA MET A 105 -5.31 14.17 -8.45
C MET A 105 -6.73 14.57 -8.05
N THR A 106 -7.75 13.97 -8.66
CA THR A 106 -9.13 14.19 -8.23
C THR A 106 -9.35 13.68 -6.81
N ALA A 107 -10.08 14.45 -6.00
CA ALA A 107 -10.49 13.98 -4.68
C ALA A 107 -11.57 12.90 -4.83
N VAL A 108 -11.54 11.89 -3.96
CA VAL A 108 -12.65 10.95 -3.83
C VAL A 108 -13.82 11.72 -3.19
N PRO A 109 -15.00 11.79 -3.84
CA PRO A 109 -16.14 12.54 -3.29
C PRO A 109 -16.59 12.02 -1.93
N ARG A 110 -17.06 12.92 -1.08
CA ARG A 110 -17.66 12.58 0.22
C ARG A 110 -19.13 12.18 0.06
N PRO A 111 -19.71 11.33 0.94
CA PRO A 111 -19.01 10.66 2.05
C PRO A 111 -18.18 9.47 1.59
N HIS A 112 -17.01 9.32 2.19
CA HIS A 112 -16.15 8.12 2.08
C HIS A 112 -15.48 7.85 3.41
N GLU A 113 -15.02 6.63 3.62
CA GLU A 113 -14.30 6.25 4.83
C GLU A 113 -13.05 5.42 4.50
N ASN A 114 -12.01 5.54 5.33
CA ASN A 114 -10.82 4.71 5.18
C ASN A 114 -11.12 3.26 5.62
N TRP A 115 -10.82 2.29 4.76
CA TRP A 115 -11.13 0.88 5.02
C TRP A 115 -10.40 0.30 6.22
N LYS A 116 -9.15 0.75 6.50
CA LYS A 116 -8.46 0.36 7.74
C LYS A 116 -9.28 0.76 8.97
N THR A 117 -9.87 1.96 8.98
CA THR A 117 -10.71 2.43 10.09
C THR A 117 -11.94 1.55 10.28
N MET A 118 -12.62 1.17 9.21
CA MET A 118 -13.76 0.22 9.26
C MET A 118 -13.32 -1.14 9.83
N LEU A 119 -12.22 -1.71 9.33
CA LEU A 119 -11.69 -2.98 9.81
C LEU A 119 -11.26 -2.94 11.29
N MET A 120 -10.74 -1.79 11.77
CA MET A 120 -10.38 -1.61 13.19
C MET A 120 -11.59 -1.55 14.13
N ARG A 121 -12.80 -1.33 13.60
CA ARG A 121 -14.07 -1.42 14.33
C ARG A 121 -14.79 -2.75 14.16
N GLY A 122 -14.18 -3.72 13.46
CA GLY A 122 -14.79 -5.01 13.16
C GLY A 122 -15.78 -5.01 11.99
N GLU A 123 -15.82 -3.95 11.20
CA GLU A 123 -16.66 -3.86 9.99
C GLU A 123 -16.00 -4.59 8.83
N ILE A 124 -16.13 -5.91 8.82
CA ILE A 124 -15.55 -6.80 7.79
C ILE A 124 -16.64 -7.15 6.79
N VAL A 125 -16.79 -6.31 5.76
CA VAL A 125 -17.77 -6.51 4.69
C VAL A 125 -17.21 -7.44 3.61
N PRO A 126 -17.79 -8.65 3.39
CA PRO A 126 -17.24 -9.62 2.44
C PRO A 126 -17.09 -9.08 1.02
N GLU A 127 -17.98 -8.20 0.57
CA GLU A 127 -17.89 -7.63 -0.77
C GLU A 127 -16.69 -6.69 -0.93
N HIS A 128 -16.33 -5.92 0.10
CA HIS A 128 -15.11 -5.12 0.08
C HIS A 128 -13.85 -6.00 -0.04
N VAL A 129 -13.84 -7.16 0.65
CA VAL A 129 -12.74 -8.12 0.56
C VAL A 129 -12.64 -8.71 -0.85
N ARG A 130 -13.78 -9.08 -1.49
CA ARG A 130 -13.80 -9.56 -2.88
C ARG A 130 -13.31 -8.50 -3.86
N GLN A 131 -13.78 -7.26 -3.73
CA GLN A 131 -13.33 -6.15 -4.57
C GLN A 131 -11.81 -5.92 -4.42
N PHE A 132 -11.27 -6.02 -3.20
CA PHE A 132 -9.85 -5.86 -2.93
C PHE A 132 -9.01 -6.92 -3.66
N GLY A 133 -9.41 -8.19 -3.61
CA GLY A 133 -8.73 -9.27 -4.35
C GLY A 133 -8.85 -9.08 -5.88
N ARG A 134 -10.05 -8.80 -6.39
CA ARG A 134 -10.28 -8.58 -7.82
C ARG A 134 -9.57 -7.35 -8.37
N LEU A 135 -9.47 -6.27 -7.58
CA LEU A 135 -8.75 -5.06 -7.97
C LEU A 135 -7.26 -5.36 -8.18
N LEU A 136 -6.65 -6.09 -7.23
CA LEU A 136 -5.25 -6.50 -7.37
C LEU A 136 -5.05 -7.44 -8.57
N ALA A 137 -5.92 -8.43 -8.75
CA ALA A 137 -5.89 -9.34 -9.90
C ALA A 137 -5.97 -8.57 -11.24
N ALA A 138 -6.86 -7.57 -11.33
CA ALA A 138 -6.99 -6.74 -12.54
C ALA A 138 -5.69 -6.00 -12.85
N ILE A 139 -5.02 -5.44 -11.84
CA ILE A 139 -3.73 -4.73 -11.98
C ILE A 139 -2.63 -5.71 -12.42
N HIS A 140 -2.46 -6.81 -11.71
CA HIS A 140 -1.40 -7.78 -11.99
C HIS A 140 -1.57 -8.45 -13.36
N HIS A 141 -2.74 -9.02 -13.65
CA HIS A 141 -3.00 -9.71 -14.92
C HIS A 141 -3.08 -8.73 -16.09
N GLY A 142 -3.68 -7.55 -15.87
CA GLY A 142 -3.75 -6.50 -16.89
C GLY A 142 -2.36 -6.04 -17.30
N SER A 143 -1.48 -5.78 -16.34
CA SER A 143 -0.11 -5.34 -16.60
C SER A 143 0.75 -6.45 -17.22
N ALA A 144 0.64 -7.70 -16.74
CA ALA A 144 1.38 -8.82 -17.30
C ALA A 144 1.11 -9.02 -18.79
N ARG A 145 -0.14 -8.84 -19.24
CA ARG A 145 -0.52 -8.88 -20.66
C ARG A 145 0.07 -7.74 -21.49
N ARG A 146 0.41 -6.63 -20.85
CA ARG A 146 1.03 -5.42 -21.47
C ARG A 146 2.51 -5.28 -21.10
N ARG A 147 3.20 -6.40 -20.86
CA ARG A 147 4.59 -6.43 -20.40
C ARG A 147 5.53 -5.56 -21.24
N ALA A 148 5.47 -5.71 -22.57
CA ALA A 148 6.35 -4.99 -23.50
C ALA A 148 6.24 -3.45 -23.37
N GLU A 149 5.08 -2.97 -22.96
CA GLU A 149 4.77 -1.56 -22.79
C GLU A 149 5.14 -1.06 -21.38
N LEU A 150 4.80 -1.84 -20.34
CA LEU A 150 4.86 -1.40 -18.95
C LEU A 150 6.19 -1.70 -18.26
N GLU A 151 6.85 -2.84 -18.57
CA GLU A 151 8.13 -3.18 -17.93
C GLU A 151 9.22 -2.11 -18.14
N PRO A 152 9.43 -1.54 -19.34
CA PRO A 152 10.41 -0.47 -19.53
C PRO A 152 10.12 0.78 -18.70
N VAL A 153 8.84 1.08 -18.48
CA VAL A 153 8.37 2.27 -17.75
C VAL A 153 8.56 2.12 -16.24
N PHE A 154 8.30 0.92 -15.70
CA PHE A 154 8.29 0.64 -14.27
C PHE A 154 9.47 -0.20 -13.78
N ARG A 155 10.52 -0.38 -14.59
CA ARG A 155 11.67 -1.24 -14.27
C ARG A 155 12.52 -0.76 -13.08
N ASP A 156 12.49 0.54 -12.78
CA ASP A 156 13.21 1.10 -11.63
C ASP A 156 12.51 0.72 -10.33
N THR A 157 13.24 0.04 -9.45
CA THR A 157 12.78 -0.48 -8.15
C THR A 157 13.38 0.27 -6.97
N SER A 158 14.04 1.41 -7.19
CA SER A 158 14.76 2.14 -6.14
C SER A 158 13.87 2.56 -4.96
N PHE A 159 12.62 2.98 -5.24
CA PHE A 159 11.66 3.30 -4.19
C PHE A 159 11.15 2.05 -3.47
N PHE A 160 10.95 0.95 -4.17
CA PHE A 160 10.61 -0.32 -3.53
C PHE A 160 11.75 -0.84 -2.65
N GLU A 161 12.99 -0.77 -3.11
CA GLU A 161 14.16 -1.12 -2.30
C GLU A 161 14.24 -0.28 -1.02
N SER A 162 14.14 1.05 -1.11
CA SER A 162 14.32 1.96 0.02
C SER A 162 13.12 2.01 0.97
N LEU A 163 11.91 1.73 0.47
CA LEU A 163 10.67 1.84 1.26
C LEU A 163 10.07 0.48 1.67
N ARG A 164 10.53 -0.63 1.07
CA ARG A 164 10.00 -1.98 1.38
C ARG A 164 11.10 -2.99 1.66
N VAL A 165 11.99 -3.30 0.71
CA VAL A 165 12.97 -4.38 0.90
C VAL A 165 13.89 -4.08 2.08
N GLU A 166 14.51 -2.91 2.12
CA GLU A 166 15.39 -2.53 3.23
C GLU A 166 14.65 -2.43 4.56
N PRO A 167 13.60 -1.60 4.71
CA PRO A 167 12.96 -1.39 6.01
C PRO A 167 12.13 -2.57 6.50
N TYR A 168 11.68 -3.45 5.62
CA TYR A 168 10.91 -4.64 5.99
C TYR A 168 11.82 -5.85 6.17
N TYR A 169 12.47 -6.30 5.10
CA TYR A 169 13.16 -7.60 5.12
C TYR A 169 14.60 -7.48 5.65
N ALA A 170 15.41 -6.59 5.07
CA ALA A 170 16.81 -6.47 5.50
C ALA A 170 16.94 -5.96 6.93
N PHE A 171 16.10 -5.01 7.35
CA PHE A 171 16.09 -4.52 8.73
C PHE A 171 15.61 -5.62 9.70
N SER A 172 14.52 -6.33 9.39
CA SER A 172 14.03 -7.43 10.24
C SER A 172 15.04 -8.56 10.37
N ALA A 173 15.79 -8.89 9.30
CA ALA A 173 16.86 -9.87 9.33
C ALA A 173 17.96 -9.49 10.35
N ARG A 174 18.28 -8.20 10.47
CA ARG A 174 19.24 -7.71 11.48
C ARG A 174 18.67 -7.72 12.90
N GLN A 175 17.37 -7.44 13.07
CA GLN A 175 16.71 -7.46 14.37
C GLN A 175 16.42 -8.88 14.88
N THR A 176 16.19 -9.82 13.97
CA THR A 176 15.79 -11.20 14.27
C THR A 176 16.71 -12.17 13.52
N PRO A 177 17.93 -12.46 14.04
CA PRO A 177 18.91 -13.31 13.35
C PRO A 177 18.40 -14.71 12.97
N ALA A 178 17.45 -15.27 13.72
CA ALA A 178 16.82 -16.55 13.39
C ALA A 178 16.06 -16.54 12.05
N ALA A 179 15.67 -15.37 11.54
CA ALA A 179 15.00 -15.22 10.25
C ALA A 179 15.97 -14.77 9.12
N ALA A 180 17.25 -14.56 9.41
CA ALA A 180 18.17 -13.90 8.49
C ALA A 180 18.36 -14.68 7.18
N GLU A 181 18.51 -16.01 7.26
CA GLU A 181 18.67 -16.88 6.08
C GLU A 181 17.39 -16.85 5.21
N PHE A 182 16.23 -17.04 5.82
CA PHE A 182 14.94 -16.99 5.13
C PHE A 182 14.72 -15.66 4.43
N LEU A 183 14.93 -14.54 5.13
CA LEU A 183 14.75 -13.20 4.58
C LEU A 183 15.79 -12.87 3.53
N GLY A 184 17.03 -13.35 3.67
CA GLY A 184 18.08 -13.20 2.65
C GLY A 184 17.72 -13.89 1.33
N ALA A 185 17.21 -15.14 1.41
CA ALA A 185 16.71 -15.87 0.25
C ALA A 185 15.49 -15.16 -0.38
N LEU A 186 14.54 -14.69 0.43
CA LEU A 186 13.37 -13.95 -0.04
C LEU A 186 13.76 -12.65 -0.76
N ILE A 187 14.72 -11.89 -0.23
CA ILE A 187 15.23 -10.67 -0.88
C ILE A 187 15.82 -10.99 -2.26
N ALA A 188 16.64 -12.04 -2.33
CA ALA A 188 17.27 -12.45 -3.60
C ALA A 188 16.21 -12.85 -4.64
N GLU A 189 15.22 -13.64 -4.23
CA GLU A 189 14.10 -14.06 -5.09
C GLU A 189 13.25 -12.86 -5.55
N THR A 190 12.89 -11.96 -4.63
CA THR A 190 12.13 -10.73 -4.92
C THR A 190 12.82 -9.89 -5.99
N ARG A 191 14.14 -9.74 -5.90
CA ARG A 191 14.94 -8.98 -6.88
C ARG A 191 15.04 -9.67 -8.24
N ALA A 192 15.03 -10.99 -8.26
CA ALA A 192 15.12 -11.78 -9.49
C ALA A 192 13.80 -11.90 -10.25
N THR A 193 12.67 -11.76 -9.56
CA THR A 193 11.32 -11.98 -10.13
C THR A 193 10.74 -10.71 -10.73
N ARG A 194 10.38 -10.75 -12.03
CA ARG A 194 9.88 -9.62 -12.82
C ARG A 194 8.71 -10.05 -13.68
N LEU A 195 7.48 -10.04 -13.13
CA LEU A 195 6.30 -10.64 -13.77
C LEU A 195 5.19 -9.66 -14.10
N SER A 196 4.94 -8.67 -13.25
CA SER A 196 3.84 -7.72 -13.42
C SER A 196 4.12 -6.40 -12.72
N LEU A 197 3.19 -5.46 -12.87
CA LEU A 197 3.18 -4.23 -12.09
C LEU A 197 2.79 -4.55 -10.65
N VAL A 198 3.62 -4.17 -9.69
CA VAL A 198 3.43 -4.35 -8.25
C VAL A 198 3.13 -3.00 -7.63
N HIS A 199 2.07 -2.90 -6.84
CA HIS A 199 1.71 -1.66 -6.14
C HIS A 199 2.72 -1.32 -5.03
N GLY A 200 3.18 -2.33 -4.30
CA GLY A 200 4.20 -2.22 -3.24
C GLY A 200 3.69 -1.65 -1.91
N ASP A 201 2.43 -1.20 -1.82
CA ASP A 201 1.74 -0.78 -0.58
C ASP A 201 0.24 -1.11 -0.62
N PHE A 202 -0.12 -2.26 -1.23
CA PHE A 202 -1.51 -2.68 -1.40
C PHE A 202 -2.10 -3.14 -0.06
N SER A 203 -2.71 -2.21 0.66
CA SER A 203 -3.19 -2.44 2.03
C SER A 203 -4.45 -1.63 2.36
N PRO A 204 -5.22 -2.07 3.38
CA PRO A 204 -6.46 -1.38 3.76
C PRO A 204 -6.29 0.11 4.13
N LYS A 205 -5.10 0.55 4.57
CA LYS A 205 -4.86 1.97 4.87
C LYS A 205 -4.94 2.86 3.62
N ASN A 206 -4.62 2.29 2.45
CA ASN A 206 -4.59 2.97 1.16
C ASN A 206 -5.88 2.76 0.36
N ILE A 207 -6.95 2.31 1.02
CA ILE A 207 -8.28 2.14 0.43
C ILE A 207 -9.27 3.08 1.08
N LEU A 208 -9.99 3.83 0.25
CA LEU A 208 -11.22 4.50 0.65
C LEU A 208 -12.43 3.69 0.19
N VAL A 209 -13.46 3.64 1.02
CA VAL A 209 -14.77 3.05 0.69
C VAL A 209 -15.75 4.18 0.46
N ARG A 210 -16.32 4.23 -0.74
CA ARG A 210 -17.37 5.16 -1.12
C ARG A 210 -18.52 4.42 -1.79
N GLU A 211 -19.72 4.54 -1.26
CA GLU A 211 -20.93 3.88 -1.82
C GLU A 211 -20.70 2.36 -2.04
N GLY A 212 -20.02 1.70 -1.10
CA GLY A 212 -19.66 0.27 -1.18
C GLY A 212 -18.59 -0.11 -2.20
N ARG A 213 -17.94 0.87 -2.85
CA ARG A 213 -16.84 0.66 -3.81
C ARG A 213 -15.50 1.05 -3.23
N LEU A 214 -14.45 0.32 -3.61
CA LEU A 214 -13.09 0.59 -3.19
C LEU A 214 -12.40 1.54 -4.16
N VAL A 215 -11.68 2.52 -3.57
CA VAL A 215 -10.79 3.43 -4.32
C VAL A 215 -9.39 3.30 -3.73
N LEU A 216 -8.43 2.90 -4.57
CA LEU A 216 -7.03 2.68 -4.21
C LEU A 216 -6.24 3.99 -4.34
N LEU A 217 -5.41 4.24 -3.34
CA LEU A 217 -4.56 5.42 -3.21
C LEU A 217 -3.08 5.02 -3.06
N ASP A 218 -2.19 6.01 -3.16
CA ASP A 218 -0.80 5.96 -2.70
C ASP A 218 0.10 5.01 -3.53
N HIS A 219 0.38 5.39 -4.78
CA HIS A 219 1.11 4.59 -5.76
C HIS A 219 2.63 4.89 -5.81
N GLU A 220 3.21 5.51 -4.78
CA GLU A 220 4.61 6.01 -4.78
C GLU A 220 5.68 4.91 -4.87
N VAL A 221 5.31 3.65 -4.62
CA VAL A 221 6.22 2.48 -4.62
C VAL A 221 6.01 1.56 -5.82
N ILE A 222 5.10 1.94 -6.73
CA ILE A 222 4.73 1.11 -7.88
C ILE A 222 5.94 0.82 -8.79
N HIS A 223 6.10 -0.46 -9.16
CA HIS A 223 7.25 -0.92 -9.95
C HIS A 223 6.93 -2.22 -10.69
N TRP A 224 7.77 -2.61 -11.64
CA TRP A 224 7.71 -3.92 -12.28
C TRP A 224 8.47 -4.95 -11.44
N GLY A 225 7.76 -5.96 -10.91
CA GLY A 225 8.31 -6.87 -9.92
C GLY A 225 7.58 -8.18 -9.75
N ASP A 226 7.66 -8.74 -8.53
CA ASP A 226 6.97 -9.98 -8.14
C ASP A 226 5.59 -9.67 -7.53
N PRO A 227 4.48 -10.05 -8.19
CA PRO A 227 3.12 -9.86 -7.66
C PRO A 227 2.88 -10.55 -6.31
N ALA A 228 3.64 -11.58 -5.99
CA ALA A 228 3.55 -12.27 -4.71
C ALA A 228 3.80 -11.35 -3.50
N PHE A 229 4.57 -10.26 -3.68
CA PHE A 229 4.77 -9.27 -2.64
C PHE A 229 3.45 -8.63 -2.20
N ASP A 230 2.65 -8.11 -3.13
CA ASP A 230 1.38 -7.45 -2.81
C ASP A 230 0.39 -8.42 -2.15
N LEU A 231 0.39 -9.69 -2.56
CA LEU A 231 -0.44 -10.74 -1.98
C LEU A 231 -0.06 -10.99 -0.52
N GLY A 232 1.23 -11.25 -0.26
CA GLY A 232 1.73 -11.46 1.10
C GLY A 232 1.54 -10.23 2.00
N PHE A 233 1.76 -9.03 1.45
CA PHE A 233 1.59 -7.77 2.16
C PHE A 233 0.14 -7.53 2.57
N SER A 234 -0.81 -7.76 1.67
CA SER A 234 -2.25 -7.64 1.95
C SER A 234 -2.74 -8.64 3.00
N LEU A 235 -2.36 -9.91 2.83
CA LEU A 235 -2.71 -10.97 3.78
C LEU A 235 -2.15 -10.72 5.18
N ALA A 236 -0.92 -10.18 5.28
CA ALA A 236 -0.33 -9.82 6.56
C ALA A 236 -1.18 -8.80 7.33
N HIS A 237 -1.90 -7.90 6.64
CA HIS A 237 -2.81 -6.95 7.27
C HIS A 237 -4.09 -7.60 7.82
N PHE A 238 -4.62 -8.64 7.18
CA PHE A 238 -5.76 -9.41 7.72
C PHE A 238 -5.32 -10.26 8.91
N LEU A 239 -4.21 -10.99 8.79
CA LEU A 239 -3.74 -11.89 9.85
C LEU A 239 -3.25 -11.14 11.10
N SER A 240 -2.58 -10.00 10.95
CA SER A 240 -2.22 -9.17 12.10
C SER A 240 -3.45 -8.61 12.82
N LYS A 241 -4.56 -8.34 12.11
CA LYS A 241 -5.83 -7.96 12.75
C LYS A 241 -6.52 -9.16 13.40
N ALA A 242 -6.48 -10.34 12.79
CA ALA A 242 -6.95 -11.58 13.41
C ALA A 242 -6.23 -11.86 14.74
N HIS A 243 -4.93 -11.53 14.80
CA HIS A 243 -4.15 -11.60 16.02
C HIS A 243 -4.58 -10.56 17.05
N HIS A 244 -4.71 -9.30 16.65
CA HIS A 244 -5.04 -8.18 17.53
C HIS A 244 -6.46 -8.25 18.09
N PHE A 245 -7.43 -8.76 17.32
CA PHE A 245 -8.84 -8.83 17.69
C PHE A 245 -9.32 -10.27 17.89
N PRO A 246 -9.11 -10.86 19.08
CA PRO A 246 -9.57 -12.25 19.35
C PRO A 246 -11.07 -12.46 19.11
N ALA A 247 -11.89 -11.43 19.38
CA ALA A 247 -13.34 -11.50 19.17
C ALA A 247 -13.74 -11.61 17.68
N TRP A 248 -12.91 -11.11 16.77
CA TRP A 248 -13.15 -11.11 15.30
C TRP A 248 -12.11 -11.94 14.55
N ARG A 249 -11.35 -12.78 15.27
CA ARG A 249 -10.28 -13.62 14.69
C ARG A 249 -10.77 -14.49 13.54
N ALA A 250 -11.89 -15.16 13.76
CA ALA A 250 -12.47 -16.05 12.74
C ALA A 250 -12.96 -15.27 11.51
N GLU A 251 -13.50 -14.07 11.71
CA GLU A 251 -13.94 -13.17 10.63
C GLU A 251 -12.76 -12.72 9.78
N PHE A 252 -11.65 -12.29 10.40
CA PHE A 252 -10.43 -11.92 9.70
C PHE A 252 -9.76 -13.08 8.97
N ALA A 253 -9.78 -14.29 9.56
CA ALA A 253 -9.31 -15.50 8.88
C ALA A 253 -10.15 -15.80 7.63
N ARG A 254 -11.49 -15.77 7.76
CA ARG A 254 -12.39 -15.90 6.60
C ARG A 254 -12.16 -14.81 5.55
N ALA A 255 -11.89 -13.57 5.96
CA ALA A 255 -11.56 -12.49 5.04
C ALA A 255 -10.25 -12.74 4.30
N ALA A 256 -9.22 -13.28 4.95
CA ALA A 256 -7.97 -13.65 4.31
C ALA A 256 -8.17 -14.76 3.25
N HIS A 257 -8.94 -15.80 3.58
CA HIS A 257 -9.31 -16.85 2.60
C HIS A 257 -10.12 -16.28 1.43
N LEU A 258 -11.11 -15.42 1.72
CA LEU A 258 -11.95 -14.81 0.68
C LEU A 258 -11.14 -13.89 -0.25
N TYR A 259 -10.19 -13.13 0.31
CA TYR A 259 -9.28 -12.29 -0.48
C TYR A 259 -8.45 -13.14 -1.44
N TRP A 260 -7.82 -14.22 -0.94
CA TRP A 260 -7.05 -15.15 -1.75
C TRP A 260 -7.87 -15.79 -2.87
N GLN A 261 -9.05 -16.30 -2.55
CA GLN A 261 -9.99 -16.85 -3.54
C GLN A 261 -10.43 -15.82 -4.60
N SER A 262 -10.56 -14.55 -4.20
CA SER A 262 -11.02 -13.48 -5.09
C SER A 262 -9.94 -12.94 -6.02
N TYR A 263 -8.67 -13.20 -5.71
CA TYR A 263 -7.54 -12.91 -6.60
C TYR A 263 -7.48 -13.92 -7.77
N ASP A 264 -7.89 -15.15 -7.54
CA ASP A 264 -8.14 -16.20 -8.55
C ASP A 264 -6.93 -16.54 -9.47
N ASP A 265 -5.69 -16.37 -8.95
CA ASP A 265 -4.46 -16.85 -9.60
C ASP A 265 -3.50 -17.40 -8.56
N HIS A 266 -3.25 -18.70 -8.64
CA HIS A 266 -2.43 -19.43 -7.67
C HIS A 266 -0.99 -19.70 -8.16
N SER A 267 -0.60 -19.19 -9.31
CA SER A 267 0.73 -19.40 -9.92
C SER A 267 1.89 -18.87 -9.06
N SER A 268 1.60 -17.92 -8.19
CA SER A 268 2.57 -17.30 -7.27
C SER A 268 2.43 -17.75 -5.81
N GLU A 269 1.64 -18.80 -5.52
CA GLU A 269 1.22 -19.15 -4.16
C GLU A 269 2.39 -19.40 -3.21
N GLU A 270 3.38 -20.18 -3.61
CA GLU A 270 4.56 -20.49 -2.78
C GLU A 270 5.34 -19.19 -2.43
N ARG A 271 5.55 -18.31 -3.40
CA ARG A 271 6.20 -17.02 -3.16
C ARG A 271 5.35 -16.11 -2.28
N ALA A 272 4.02 -16.14 -2.47
CA ALA A 272 3.09 -15.35 -1.64
C ALA A 272 3.12 -15.80 -0.17
N VAL A 273 3.25 -17.10 0.13
CA VAL A 273 3.49 -17.62 1.49
C VAL A 273 4.78 -17.04 2.07
N ARG A 274 5.87 -17.06 1.31
CA ARG A 274 7.16 -16.49 1.76
C ARG A 274 7.07 -15.00 2.03
N HIS A 275 6.45 -14.24 1.14
CA HIS A 275 6.22 -12.81 1.33
C HIS A 275 5.30 -12.53 2.51
N LEU A 276 4.26 -13.34 2.73
CA LEU A 276 3.37 -13.22 3.88
C LEU A 276 4.12 -13.39 5.20
N LEU A 277 4.97 -14.41 5.30
CA LEU A 277 5.83 -14.64 6.48
C LEU A 277 6.79 -13.46 6.69
N GLY A 278 7.47 -13.02 5.64
CA GLY A 278 8.36 -11.86 5.69
C GLY A 278 7.65 -10.57 6.11
N CYS A 279 6.46 -10.32 5.57
CA CYS A 279 5.64 -9.16 5.93
C CYS A 279 5.11 -9.23 7.36
N LEU A 280 4.63 -10.39 7.84
CA LEU A 280 4.20 -10.56 9.22
C LEU A 280 5.34 -10.29 10.23
N LEU A 281 6.56 -10.74 9.94
CA LEU A 281 7.73 -10.43 10.78
C LEU A 281 8.07 -8.94 10.71
N ALA A 282 8.08 -8.35 9.53
CA ALA A 282 8.38 -6.94 9.35
C ALA A 282 7.37 -6.01 10.06
N ARG A 283 6.14 -6.48 10.27
CA ARG A 283 5.12 -5.73 11.02
C ARG A 283 5.31 -5.74 12.54
N VAL A 284 6.29 -6.47 13.04
CA VAL A 284 6.68 -6.47 14.47
C VAL A 284 8.14 -6.05 14.67
N ASP A 285 9.05 -6.42 13.77
CA ASP A 285 10.50 -6.21 13.88
C ASP A 285 11.11 -5.32 12.78
N GLY A 286 10.31 -4.86 11.82
CA GLY A 286 10.73 -3.92 10.78
C GLY A 286 10.77 -2.46 11.26
N ARG A 287 11.19 -1.54 10.37
CA ARG A 287 11.20 -0.09 10.66
C ARG A 287 9.79 0.51 10.79
N SER A 288 8.76 -0.17 10.28
CA SER A 288 7.36 0.28 10.31
C SER A 288 6.46 -0.78 10.97
N PRO A 289 6.62 -1.04 12.26
CA PRO A 289 5.78 -1.97 13.00
C PRO A 289 4.34 -1.47 13.05
N LEU A 290 3.39 -2.39 13.24
CA LEU A 290 1.98 -2.02 13.40
C LEU A 290 1.79 -1.32 14.75
N GLU A 291 1.24 -0.11 14.71
CA GLU A 291 1.08 0.75 15.87
C GLU A 291 0.08 0.20 16.91
N TYR A 292 -0.87 -0.61 16.46
CA TYR A 292 -1.91 -1.18 17.33
C TYR A 292 -1.46 -2.47 18.04
N LEU A 293 -0.35 -3.10 17.66
CA LEU A 293 0.16 -4.29 18.35
C LEU A 293 0.99 -3.91 19.59
N GLY A 294 0.56 -4.39 20.75
CA GLY A 294 1.33 -4.27 22.00
C GLY A 294 2.56 -5.19 22.03
N SER A 295 3.43 -5.01 23.04
CA SER A 295 4.68 -5.79 23.14
C SER A 295 4.45 -7.30 23.24
N VAL A 296 3.43 -7.73 23.98
CA VAL A 296 3.06 -9.15 24.12
C VAL A 296 2.59 -9.72 22.79
N GLU A 297 1.73 -9.00 22.07
CA GLU A 297 1.23 -9.40 20.75
C GLU A 297 2.38 -9.48 19.74
N ARG A 298 3.28 -8.50 19.71
CA ARG A 298 4.49 -8.54 18.86
C ARG A 298 5.34 -9.78 19.16
N GLY A 299 5.53 -10.13 20.44
CA GLY A 299 6.26 -11.33 20.82
C GLY A 299 5.59 -12.61 20.33
N ARG A 300 4.27 -12.73 20.46
CA ARG A 300 3.49 -13.89 19.98
C ARG A 300 3.55 -13.99 18.45
N GLN A 301 3.31 -12.89 17.73
CA GLN A 301 3.37 -12.89 16.26
C GLN A 301 4.76 -13.28 15.76
N ARG A 302 5.84 -12.75 16.37
CA ARG A 302 7.22 -13.14 16.05
C ARG A 302 7.44 -14.65 16.23
N ALA A 303 7.06 -15.20 17.38
CA ALA A 303 7.22 -16.63 17.67
C ALA A 303 6.46 -17.51 16.68
N ALA A 304 5.21 -17.17 16.35
CA ALA A 304 4.41 -17.87 15.36
C ALA A 304 5.07 -17.83 13.97
N VAL A 305 5.53 -16.66 13.54
CA VAL A 305 6.16 -16.48 12.23
C VAL A 305 7.48 -17.25 12.14
N LEU A 306 8.35 -17.18 13.14
CA LEU A 306 9.62 -17.92 13.13
C LEU A 306 9.41 -19.43 13.06
N ARG A 307 8.41 -19.97 13.76
CA ARG A 307 8.04 -21.38 13.65
C ARG A 307 7.62 -21.75 12.22
N LEU A 308 6.79 -20.92 11.58
CA LEU A 308 6.32 -21.15 10.21
C LEU A 308 7.41 -20.90 9.15
N MET A 309 8.39 -20.04 9.41
CA MET A 309 9.56 -19.87 8.54
C MET A 309 10.48 -21.09 8.53
N ALA A 310 10.56 -21.84 9.65
CA ALA A 310 11.36 -23.07 9.73
C ALA A 310 10.79 -24.19 8.84
N GLU A 311 9.46 -24.25 8.70
CA GLU A 311 8.76 -25.20 7.83
C GLU A 311 7.56 -24.48 7.18
N PRO A 312 7.80 -23.75 6.05
CA PRO A 312 6.76 -22.97 5.41
C PRO A 312 5.58 -23.83 4.93
N PRO A 313 4.34 -23.43 5.22
CA PRO A 313 3.16 -24.13 4.72
C PRO A 313 3.10 -24.21 3.20
N ALA A 314 2.54 -25.30 2.66
CA ALA A 314 2.53 -25.58 1.23
C ALA A 314 1.64 -24.63 0.39
N GLY A 315 0.82 -23.79 1.05
CA GLY A 315 -0.06 -22.85 0.35
C GLY A 315 -0.69 -21.82 1.30
N ILE A 316 -1.39 -20.85 0.74
CA ILE A 316 -2.00 -19.74 1.48
C ILE A 316 -3.09 -20.20 2.43
N GLY A 317 -3.94 -21.16 2.02
CA GLY A 317 -4.95 -21.73 2.90
C GLY A 317 -4.34 -22.34 4.18
N PRO A 318 -3.47 -23.35 4.06
CA PRO A 318 -2.73 -23.89 5.19
C PRO A 318 -1.94 -22.84 5.99
N MET A 319 -1.35 -21.83 5.33
CA MET A 319 -0.62 -20.74 6.00
C MET A 319 -1.54 -19.93 6.92
N ILE A 320 -2.74 -19.56 6.45
CA ILE A 320 -3.73 -18.83 7.26
C ILE A 320 -4.11 -19.67 8.48
N ASP A 321 -4.50 -20.92 8.27
CA ASP A 321 -5.00 -21.78 9.33
C ASP A 321 -3.93 -22.10 10.40
N GLN A 322 -2.70 -22.38 9.97
CA GLN A 322 -1.59 -22.63 10.88
C GLN A 322 -1.18 -21.38 11.65
N PHE A 323 -1.15 -20.19 11.01
CA PHE A 323 -0.88 -18.95 11.73
C PHE A 323 -1.93 -18.69 12.81
N ILE A 324 -3.22 -18.82 12.47
CA ILE A 324 -4.32 -18.65 13.43
C ILE A 324 -4.22 -19.66 14.59
N SER A 325 -3.81 -20.90 14.34
CA SER A 325 -3.64 -21.91 15.37
C SER A 325 -2.44 -21.66 16.30
N CYS A 326 -1.49 -20.84 15.88
CA CYS A 326 -0.33 -20.43 16.69
C CYS A 326 -0.63 -19.27 17.65
N LEU A 327 -1.80 -18.62 17.56
CA LEU A 327 -2.21 -17.46 18.35
C LEU A 327 -3.01 -17.84 19.58
#